data_38d51a0ee39f8c608d7e0c640730f111
#
_entry.id   38d51a0ee39f8c608d7e0c640730f111
#
_cell.length_a   1.000
_cell.length_b   1.000
_cell.length_c   1.000
_cell.angle_alpha   90.00
_cell.angle_beta   90.00
_cell.angle_gamma   90.00
#
_symmetry.space_group_name_H-M   'P 1'
#
loop_
_entity.id
_entity.type
_entity.pdbx_description
1 polymer ?
#
loop_
_entity_poly.entity_id
_entity_poly.type
_entity_poly.pdbx_seq_one_letter_code
_entity_poly.pdbx_strand_id
1 'polypeptide(L)'
;MTEKREMTALDAPVGAGAEQSSELTPTIIPDYGEDFNPSAEEMFEAQMQYEQEMQAQAQAERESAPGFMQTVSMPELYEMVYPGKPPIIDHFLYPGTYLFVGAPKVGKSFMMAQIAYHVSSGTPMWNYSVRKGTVLYLALEDDYRRLQERLYRMFGTETTSDLFFSVASKSLNEGLLDQLDTFLNEHPETSVVIIDTLQKVREAEGDTYSYARDYDIIAGLKAFADRTGICLILVHHTRKQKSDDNFDRISGTNGLLGAADGAFIMYKNKRSDGDATIEVSGRDQPDKKFMLSRNKETLCWELSGEKSPEYTEPPEPVLEAIGGFINADNPTWEGTATELIEKLELDIKPNALSLKLNVNAGKLYNLYFVQYSNKRTHKAKLIQLRYDADHPIVISPEPEKEETEKGTDGVPVVKGELIISADTVDDIAGEDYDRAYQQMIDNALA
;
A
#
# COMPACT_ATOMS: atom_id res chain seq x y z
N MET A 1 -20.19 23.46 -69.41
CA MET A 1 -20.68 22.26 -70.07
C MET A 1 -20.78 21.19 -69.00
N THR A 2 -21.80 21.17 -68.25
CA THR A 2 -23.08 20.45 -68.21
C THR A 2 -23.02 19.00 -68.68
N GLU A 3 -23.14 18.06 -67.80
CA GLU A 3 -24.00 16.92 -68.01
C GLU A 3 -24.42 16.30 -66.62
N LYS A 4 -25.73 16.51 -66.37
CA LYS A 4 -26.50 15.76 -65.39
C LYS A 4 -26.81 14.37 -65.97
N ARG A 5 -26.72 13.30 -65.16
CA ARG A 5 -27.44 12.04 -65.44
C ARG A 5 -28.33 11.73 -64.24
N GLU A 6 -29.58 11.70 -64.50
CA GLU A 6 -30.69 11.16 -63.67
C GLU A 6 -30.49 9.63 -63.47
N MET A 7 -30.78 9.19 -62.29
CA MET A 7 -31.05 7.77 -61.99
C MET A 7 -32.50 7.59 -61.65
N THR A 8 -33.15 6.81 -62.45
CA THR A 8 -34.51 6.31 -62.35
C THR A 8 -34.64 5.26 -61.24
N ALA A 9 -35.74 5.34 -60.51
CA ALA A 9 -36.21 4.35 -59.57
C ALA A 9 -36.66 3.07 -60.29
N LEU A 10 -36.33 1.92 -59.68
CA LEU A 10 -37.00 0.65 -60.01
C LEU A 10 -37.08 -0.26 -58.78
N ASP A 11 -38.30 -0.44 -58.33
CA ASP A 11 -38.98 -1.61 -57.78
C ASP A 11 -38.40 -2.34 -56.56
N ALA A 12 -39.09 -2.16 -55.44
CA ALA A 12 -39.13 -3.08 -54.31
C ALA A 12 -40.14 -4.20 -54.57
N PRO A 13 -39.87 -5.45 -54.18
CA PRO A 13 -40.95 -6.42 -54.00
C PRO A 13 -41.46 -6.39 -52.52
N VAL A 14 -42.76 -6.27 -52.44
CA VAL A 14 -43.58 -6.46 -51.26
C VAL A 14 -43.63 -7.95 -50.89
N GLY A 15 -43.48 -8.26 -49.60
CA GLY A 15 -44.15 -9.40 -49.02
C GLY A 15 -43.24 -10.49 -48.43
N ALA A 16 -43.19 -10.51 -47.12
CA ALA A 16 -43.53 -11.70 -46.31
C ALA A 16 -43.38 -11.35 -44.83
N GLY A 17 -44.47 -11.46 -44.10
CA GLY A 17 -44.49 -11.33 -42.65
C GLY A 17 -43.58 -12.37 -42.01
N ALA A 18 -42.66 -11.89 -41.21
CA ALA A 18 -41.96 -12.70 -40.24
C ALA A 18 -42.71 -12.62 -38.92
N GLU A 19 -43.44 -13.66 -38.61
CA GLU A 19 -43.90 -13.99 -37.28
C GLU A 19 -42.66 -13.93 -36.37
N GLN A 20 -42.67 -13.02 -35.40
CA GLN A 20 -41.76 -13.11 -34.27
C GLN A 20 -42.16 -14.33 -33.44
N SER A 21 -41.55 -15.43 -33.70
CA SER A 21 -41.48 -16.53 -32.74
C SER A 21 -40.62 -16.04 -31.57
N SER A 22 -41.28 -15.77 -30.45
CA SER A 22 -40.62 -15.69 -29.16
C SER A 22 -40.02 -17.06 -28.88
N GLU A 23 -38.79 -17.31 -29.32
CA GLU A 23 -38.03 -18.45 -28.82
C GLU A 23 -37.78 -18.18 -27.34
N LEU A 24 -38.58 -18.88 -26.52
CA LEU A 24 -38.32 -19.05 -25.10
C LEU A 24 -36.91 -19.63 -24.98
N THR A 25 -36.00 -18.82 -24.41
CA THR A 25 -34.68 -19.26 -24.00
C THR A 25 -34.83 -20.55 -23.19
N PRO A 26 -34.14 -21.64 -23.53
CA PRO A 26 -34.27 -22.87 -22.77
C PRO A 26 -33.76 -22.63 -21.38
N THR A 27 -34.65 -22.68 -20.39
CA THR A 27 -34.27 -22.75 -19.00
C THR A 27 -33.55 -24.08 -18.82
N ILE A 28 -32.23 -24.08 -18.79
CA ILE A 28 -31.43 -25.24 -18.42
C ILE A 28 -31.61 -25.43 -16.93
N ILE A 29 -32.60 -26.19 -16.53
CA ILE A 29 -32.73 -26.70 -15.18
C ILE A 29 -31.69 -27.80 -15.07
N PRO A 30 -30.72 -27.73 -14.12
CA PRO A 30 -29.84 -28.85 -13.85
C PRO A 30 -30.70 -30.09 -13.55
N ASP A 31 -30.35 -31.25 -14.12
CA ASP A 31 -31.02 -32.52 -13.86
C ASP A 31 -30.71 -32.95 -12.41
N TYR A 32 -31.51 -32.49 -11.51
CA TYR A 32 -31.53 -32.97 -10.13
C TYR A 32 -32.41 -34.23 -10.12
N GLY A 33 -31.83 -35.40 -9.79
CA GLY A 33 -32.57 -36.66 -9.71
C GLY A 33 -33.89 -36.53 -8.91
N GLU A 34 -34.82 -37.46 -9.11
CA GLU A 34 -36.25 -37.40 -8.70
C GLU A 34 -36.55 -37.06 -7.22
N ASP A 35 -35.51 -36.98 -6.33
CA ASP A 35 -35.67 -36.72 -4.89
C ASP A 35 -35.12 -35.33 -4.42
N PHE A 36 -34.65 -34.45 -5.34
CA PHE A 36 -34.08 -33.18 -4.97
C PHE A 36 -35.16 -32.05 -5.00
N ASN A 37 -35.54 -31.55 -3.81
CA ASN A 37 -36.44 -30.41 -3.67
C ASN A 37 -35.67 -29.23 -3.01
N PRO A 38 -34.99 -28.39 -3.82
CA PRO A 38 -34.17 -27.31 -3.29
C PRO A 38 -35.03 -26.29 -2.54
N SER A 39 -34.48 -25.73 -1.47
CA SER A 39 -35.07 -24.60 -0.78
C SER A 39 -35.13 -23.35 -1.68
N ALA A 40 -36.01 -22.43 -1.36
CA ALA A 40 -36.09 -21.17 -2.10
C ALA A 40 -34.74 -20.39 -2.10
N GLU A 41 -33.91 -20.58 -1.09
CA GLU A 41 -32.58 -19.99 -0.95
C GLU A 41 -31.57 -20.64 -1.88
N GLU A 42 -31.55 -21.99 -1.98
CA GLU A 42 -30.70 -22.74 -2.92
C GLU A 42 -31.06 -22.43 -4.39
N MET A 43 -32.36 -22.34 -4.69
CA MET A 43 -32.83 -21.93 -6.03
C MET A 43 -32.38 -20.49 -6.39
N PHE A 44 -32.46 -19.57 -5.44
CA PHE A 44 -32.00 -18.20 -5.64
C PHE A 44 -30.47 -18.13 -5.85
N GLU A 45 -29.72 -18.86 -5.05
CA GLU A 45 -28.25 -18.92 -5.20
C GLU A 45 -27.85 -19.54 -6.55
N ALA A 46 -28.49 -20.61 -6.96
CA ALA A 46 -28.24 -21.23 -8.26
C ALA A 46 -28.61 -20.32 -9.43
N GLN A 47 -29.73 -19.60 -9.33
CA GLN A 47 -30.11 -18.61 -10.33
C GLN A 47 -29.11 -17.43 -10.39
N MET A 48 -28.66 -16.93 -9.25
CA MET A 48 -27.67 -15.86 -9.20
C MET A 48 -26.33 -16.30 -9.77
N GLN A 49 -25.88 -17.55 -9.52
CA GLN A 49 -24.68 -18.09 -10.11
C GLN A 49 -24.80 -18.19 -11.63
N TYR A 50 -25.91 -18.72 -12.13
CA TYR A 50 -26.16 -18.81 -13.57
C TYR A 50 -26.18 -17.43 -14.24
N GLU A 51 -26.85 -16.44 -13.64
CA GLU A 51 -26.87 -15.08 -14.14
C GLU A 51 -25.46 -14.44 -14.15
N GLN A 52 -24.66 -14.71 -13.12
CA GLN A 52 -23.25 -14.27 -13.06
C GLN A 52 -22.38 -14.92 -14.14
N GLU A 53 -22.51 -16.22 -14.35
CA GLU A 53 -21.79 -16.95 -15.40
C GLU A 53 -22.16 -16.45 -16.80
N MET A 54 -23.47 -16.24 -17.05
CA MET A 54 -23.94 -15.72 -18.33
C MET A 54 -23.46 -14.28 -18.58
N GLN A 55 -23.47 -13.44 -17.54
CA GLN A 55 -22.91 -12.09 -17.61
C GLN A 55 -21.41 -12.09 -17.86
N ALA A 56 -20.66 -12.98 -17.18
CA ALA A 56 -19.23 -13.13 -17.37
C ALA A 56 -18.87 -13.61 -18.79
N GLN A 57 -19.65 -14.57 -19.35
CA GLN A 57 -19.46 -15.01 -20.74
C GLN A 57 -19.76 -13.91 -21.74
N ALA A 58 -20.88 -13.21 -21.59
CA ALA A 58 -21.24 -12.08 -22.46
C ALA A 58 -20.23 -10.94 -22.38
N GLN A 59 -19.67 -10.70 -21.20
CA GLN A 59 -18.62 -9.72 -20.99
C GLN A 59 -17.32 -10.16 -21.66
N ALA A 60 -16.90 -11.42 -21.51
CA ALA A 60 -15.71 -11.96 -22.15
C ALA A 60 -15.78 -11.92 -23.69
N GLU A 61 -16.96 -12.26 -24.26
CA GLU A 61 -17.21 -12.13 -25.70
C GLU A 61 -17.12 -10.68 -26.17
N ARG A 62 -17.67 -9.74 -25.39
CA ARG A 62 -17.63 -8.31 -25.67
C ARG A 62 -16.21 -7.74 -25.55
N GLU A 63 -15.45 -8.19 -24.54
CA GLU A 63 -14.05 -7.78 -24.32
C GLU A 63 -13.10 -8.31 -25.41
N SER A 64 -13.43 -9.46 -26.01
CA SER A 64 -12.67 -10.01 -27.15
C SER A 64 -12.94 -9.32 -28.49
N ALA A 65 -13.95 -8.45 -28.57
CA ALA A 65 -14.31 -7.78 -29.83
C ALA A 65 -13.25 -6.72 -30.22
N PRO A 66 -12.83 -6.67 -31.51
CA PRO A 66 -11.90 -5.65 -31.98
C PRO A 66 -12.46 -4.23 -31.72
N GLY A 67 -11.69 -3.39 -31.02
CA GLY A 67 -12.08 -2.02 -30.69
C GLY A 67 -12.93 -1.88 -29.43
N PHE A 68 -13.08 -2.94 -28.65
CA PHE A 68 -13.73 -2.84 -27.34
C PHE A 68 -12.97 -1.90 -26.40
N MET A 69 -13.70 -0.99 -25.77
CA MET A 69 -13.19 -0.13 -24.70
C MET A 69 -13.92 -0.50 -23.42
N GLN A 70 -13.18 -0.97 -22.43
CA GLN A 70 -13.75 -1.23 -21.11
C GLN A 70 -14.17 0.08 -20.45
N THR A 71 -15.44 0.21 -20.16
CA THR A 71 -16.03 1.41 -19.52
C THR A 71 -16.92 1.02 -18.37
N VAL A 72 -16.92 1.85 -17.34
CA VAL A 72 -17.78 1.70 -16.16
C VAL A 72 -18.56 3.02 -16.00
N SER A 73 -19.86 2.95 -15.81
CA SER A 73 -20.65 4.13 -15.52
C SER A 73 -20.40 4.62 -14.09
N MET A 74 -20.66 5.91 -13.82
CA MET A 74 -20.50 6.47 -12.47
C MET A 74 -21.36 5.72 -11.41
N PRO A 75 -22.62 5.34 -11.66
CA PRO A 75 -23.39 4.53 -10.70
C PRO A 75 -22.75 3.15 -10.44
N GLU A 76 -22.29 2.46 -11.48
CA GLU A 76 -21.58 1.16 -11.33
C GLU A 76 -20.30 1.33 -10.52
N LEU A 77 -19.50 2.37 -10.82
CA LEU A 77 -18.27 2.67 -10.08
C LEU A 77 -18.54 2.87 -8.57
N TYR A 78 -19.65 3.52 -8.22
CA TYR A 78 -20.03 3.74 -6.82
C TYR A 78 -20.56 2.49 -6.11
N GLU A 79 -21.04 1.50 -6.85
CA GLU A 79 -21.41 0.19 -6.27
C GLU A 79 -20.22 -0.73 -6.05
N MET A 80 -19.09 -0.48 -6.72
CA MET A 80 -17.85 -1.25 -6.55
C MET A 80 -17.22 -0.97 -5.19
N VAL A 81 -16.66 -2.00 -4.57
CA VAL A 81 -15.89 -1.91 -3.34
C VAL A 81 -14.44 -2.17 -3.67
N TYR A 82 -13.61 -1.16 -3.47
CA TYR A 82 -12.17 -1.31 -3.61
C TYR A 82 -11.56 -1.49 -2.23
N PRO A 83 -11.05 -2.70 -1.91
CA PRO A 83 -10.40 -2.92 -0.63
C PRO A 83 -9.18 -2.03 -0.49
N GLY A 84 -8.96 -1.50 0.71
CA GLY A 84 -7.78 -0.71 1.00
C GLY A 84 -6.51 -1.54 0.83
N LYS A 85 -5.46 -0.91 0.34
CA LYS A 85 -4.12 -1.49 0.36
C LYS A 85 -3.47 -1.03 1.67
N PRO A 86 -3.32 -1.92 2.67
CA PRO A 86 -2.74 -1.52 3.95
C PRO A 86 -1.32 -0.99 3.77
N PRO A 87 -0.91 -0.01 4.60
CA PRO A 87 0.47 0.44 4.60
C PRO A 87 1.42 -0.73 4.94
N ILE A 88 2.59 -0.73 4.32
CA ILE A 88 3.67 -1.65 4.64
C ILE A 88 4.42 -1.15 5.88
N ILE A 89 4.65 0.15 5.95
CA ILE A 89 5.14 0.87 7.13
C ILE A 89 4.16 2.01 7.34
N ASP A 90 3.47 2.02 8.48
CA ASP A 90 2.45 3.01 8.79
C ASP A 90 2.98 4.42 8.59
N HIS A 91 2.15 5.30 8.03
CA HIS A 91 2.47 6.71 7.76
C HIS A 91 3.68 6.96 6.85
N PHE A 92 4.40 5.92 6.39
CA PHE A 92 5.63 6.07 5.62
C PHE A 92 5.61 5.38 4.27
N LEU A 93 5.26 4.07 4.18
CA LEU A 93 5.39 3.29 2.95
C LEU A 93 4.11 2.50 2.66
N TYR A 94 3.56 2.70 1.47
CA TYR A 94 2.35 2.03 0.98
C TYR A 94 2.66 1.13 -0.22
N PRO A 95 1.80 0.15 -0.57
CA PRO A 95 1.91 -0.55 -1.85
C PRO A 95 1.84 0.41 -3.04
N GLY A 96 2.65 0.17 -4.08
CA GLY A 96 2.75 1.02 -5.26
C GLY A 96 4.19 1.19 -5.73
N THR A 97 4.43 2.05 -6.70
CA THR A 97 5.76 2.29 -7.28
C THR A 97 6.29 3.65 -6.87
N TYR A 98 7.41 3.64 -6.17
CA TYR A 98 8.03 4.85 -5.61
C TYR A 98 9.45 5.05 -6.12
N LEU A 99 9.79 6.29 -6.43
CA LEU A 99 11.17 6.71 -6.63
C LEU A 99 11.79 7.06 -5.27
N PHE A 100 12.95 6.47 -4.94
CA PHE A 100 13.75 6.89 -3.78
C PHE A 100 15.00 7.62 -4.26
N VAL A 101 14.99 8.94 -4.17
CA VAL A 101 15.97 9.79 -4.84
C VAL A 101 16.86 10.52 -3.85
N GLY A 102 18.10 10.76 -4.23
CA GLY A 102 19.03 11.56 -3.42
C GLY A 102 20.43 11.59 -4.00
N ALA A 103 21.22 12.56 -3.56
CA ALA A 103 22.60 12.71 -3.99
C ALA A 103 23.44 11.44 -3.70
N PRO A 104 24.49 11.16 -4.47
CA PRO A 104 25.43 10.10 -4.15
C PRO A 104 25.97 10.27 -2.72
N LYS A 105 26.09 9.15 -1.98
CA LYS A 105 26.61 9.09 -0.60
C LYS A 105 25.75 9.81 0.46
N VAL A 106 24.48 10.15 0.18
CA VAL A 106 23.57 10.73 1.17
C VAL A 106 23.13 9.70 2.22
N GLY A 107 23.17 8.41 1.89
CA GLY A 107 22.79 7.31 2.79
C GLY A 107 21.59 6.49 2.32
N LYS A 108 21.19 6.59 1.05
CA LYS A 108 20.05 5.86 0.47
C LYS A 108 20.11 4.34 0.71
N SER A 109 21.23 3.69 0.36
CA SER A 109 21.37 2.23 0.51
C SER A 109 21.33 1.76 1.97
N PHE A 110 21.67 2.61 2.95
CA PHE A 110 21.45 2.31 4.37
C PHE A 110 19.96 2.40 4.73
N MET A 111 19.24 3.40 4.19
CA MET A 111 17.80 3.49 4.35
C MET A 111 17.08 2.31 3.70
N MET A 112 17.50 1.90 2.50
CA MET A 112 16.94 0.72 1.82
C MET A 112 17.17 -0.56 2.64
N ALA A 113 18.36 -0.77 3.16
CA ALA A 113 18.66 -1.90 4.04
C ALA A 113 17.84 -1.88 5.32
N GLN A 114 17.59 -0.69 5.89
CA GLN A 114 16.78 -0.52 7.09
C GLN A 114 15.30 -0.83 6.81
N ILE A 115 14.72 -0.29 5.74
CA ILE A 115 13.35 -0.63 5.31
C ILE A 115 13.24 -2.14 5.08
N ALA A 116 14.18 -2.73 4.33
CA ALA A 116 14.18 -4.13 3.99
C ALA A 116 14.21 -5.04 5.23
N TYR A 117 15.04 -4.70 6.20
CA TYR A 117 15.15 -5.45 7.46
C TYR A 117 13.86 -5.37 8.28
N HIS A 118 13.34 -4.16 8.51
CA HIS A 118 12.15 -4.00 9.33
C HIS A 118 10.91 -4.64 8.70
N VAL A 119 10.75 -4.56 7.36
CA VAL A 119 9.64 -5.22 6.68
C VAL A 119 9.77 -6.74 6.75
N SER A 120 10.96 -7.30 6.52
CA SER A 120 11.15 -8.74 6.54
C SER A 120 11.09 -9.35 7.95
N SER A 121 11.50 -8.61 8.97
CA SER A 121 11.42 -9.06 10.37
C SER A 121 10.05 -8.79 11.01
N GLY A 122 9.28 -7.82 10.48
CA GLY A 122 8.03 -7.35 11.10
C GLY A 122 8.27 -6.49 12.34
N THR A 123 9.51 -6.03 12.57
CA THR A 123 9.83 -5.17 13.71
C THR A 123 9.48 -3.71 13.39
N PRO A 124 8.97 -2.94 14.37
CA PRO A 124 8.66 -1.53 14.14
C PRO A 124 9.84 -0.73 13.61
N MET A 125 9.62 0.15 12.62
CA MET A 125 10.61 1.08 12.12
C MET A 125 10.32 2.47 12.69
N TRP A 126 11.24 3.02 13.46
CA TRP A 126 11.01 4.21 14.28
C TRP A 126 9.86 3.95 15.25
N ASN A 127 8.80 4.78 15.19
CA ASN A 127 7.58 4.63 15.99
C ASN A 127 6.41 4.06 15.18
N TYR A 128 6.68 3.52 13.97
CA TYR A 128 5.64 3.05 13.06
C TYR A 128 5.55 1.53 13.04
N SER A 129 4.32 1.04 13.01
CA SER A 129 4.04 -0.38 12.78
C SER A 129 4.53 -0.80 11.40
N VAL A 130 4.96 -2.03 11.30
CA VAL A 130 5.45 -2.62 10.06
C VAL A 130 4.69 -3.91 9.79
N ARG A 131 4.06 -4.00 8.62
CA ARG A 131 3.48 -5.25 8.14
C ARG A 131 4.60 -6.15 7.66
N LYS A 132 4.75 -7.30 8.30
CA LYS A 132 5.74 -8.31 7.91
C LYS A 132 5.44 -8.84 6.50
N GLY A 133 6.50 -9.01 5.70
CA GLY A 133 6.43 -9.62 4.38
C GLY A 133 7.82 -9.92 3.83
N THR A 134 7.90 -10.77 2.82
CA THR A 134 9.17 -11.07 2.15
C THR A 134 9.65 -9.84 1.36
N VAL A 135 10.96 -9.60 1.39
CA VAL A 135 11.61 -8.49 0.68
C VAL A 135 12.68 -9.02 -0.27
N LEU A 136 12.63 -8.59 -1.51
CA LEU A 136 13.72 -8.74 -2.48
C LEU A 136 14.47 -7.43 -2.64
N TYR A 137 15.78 -7.42 -2.36
CA TYR A 137 16.63 -6.26 -2.55
C TYR A 137 17.68 -6.52 -3.64
N LEU A 138 17.48 -5.94 -4.82
CA LEU A 138 18.43 -5.92 -5.91
C LEU A 138 19.47 -4.81 -5.66
N ALA A 139 20.59 -5.16 -5.04
CA ALA A 139 21.68 -4.24 -4.67
C ALA A 139 22.76 -4.22 -5.78
N LEU A 140 22.40 -3.67 -6.95
CA LEU A 140 23.14 -3.79 -8.20
C LEU A 140 24.42 -2.91 -8.30
N GLU A 141 24.64 -2.04 -7.31
CA GLU A 141 25.90 -1.27 -7.17
C GLU A 141 26.78 -1.79 -6.04
N ASP A 142 26.41 -2.92 -5.43
CA ASP A 142 27.10 -3.48 -4.28
C ASP A 142 27.64 -4.89 -4.56
N ASP A 143 28.38 -5.45 -3.62
CA ASP A 143 28.79 -6.85 -3.59
C ASP A 143 28.35 -7.51 -2.26
N TYR A 144 28.30 -8.86 -2.24
CA TYR A 144 27.82 -9.59 -1.06
C TYR A 144 28.66 -9.34 0.20
N ARG A 145 29.97 -9.10 0.06
CA ARG A 145 30.84 -8.79 1.20
C ARG A 145 30.47 -7.45 1.84
N ARG A 146 30.26 -6.42 1.02
CA ARG A 146 29.84 -5.09 1.53
C ARG A 146 28.44 -5.13 2.13
N LEU A 147 27.53 -5.90 1.52
CA LEU A 147 26.19 -6.11 2.08
C LEU A 147 26.28 -6.77 3.45
N GLN A 148 27.07 -7.86 3.58
CA GLN A 148 27.27 -8.56 4.84
C GLN A 148 27.86 -7.63 5.92
N GLU A 149 28.94 -6.90 5.62
CA GLU A 149 29.57 -5.95 6.54
C GLU A 149 28.58 -4.84 6.97
N ARG A 150 27.78 -4.32 6.03
CA ARG A 150 26.76 -3.30 6.30
C ARG A 150 25.66 -3.81 7.22
N LEU A 151 25.07 -4.95 6.88
CA LEU A 151 23.97 -5.55 7.63
C LEU A 151 24.42 -5.93 9.05
N TYR A 152 25.60 -6.54 9.18
CA TYR A 152 26.17 -6.85 10.49
C TYR A 152 26.39 -5.61 11.34
N ARG A 153 26.86 -4.51 10.75
CA ARG A 153 27.03 -3.26 11.48
C ARG A 153 25.70 -2.63 11.87
N MET A 154 24.65 -2.76 11.05
CA MET A 154 23.34 -2.16 11.29
C MET A 154 22.51 -2.95 12.31
N PHE A 155 22.54 -4.27 12.23
CA PHE A 155 21.61 -5.14 12.94
C PHE A 155 22.30 -6.20 13.81
N GLY A 156 23.64 -6.21 13.85
CA GLY A 156 24.41 -7.17 14.63
C GLY A 156 24.20 -8.60 14.16
N THR A 157 23.82 -9.49 15.08
CA THR A 157 23.55 -10.91 14.80
C THR A 157 22.10 -11.21 14.48
N GLU A 158 21.22 -10.22 14.57
CA GLU A 158 19.81 -10.37 14.25
C GLU A 158 19.60 -10.65 12.77
N THR A 159 18.91 -11.73 12.45
CA THR A 159 18.66 -12.17 11.06
C THR A 159 17.19 -12.43 10.81
N THR A 160 16.80 -12.39 9.55
CA THR A 160 15.46 -12.76 9.07
C THR A 160 15.58 -13.67 7.84
N SER A 161 14.70 -14.67 7.73
CA SER A 161 14.63 -15.59 6.59
C SER A 161 13.94 -14.96 5.37
N ASP A 162 13.21 -13.87 5.57
CA ASP A 162 12.32 -13.28 4.57
C ASP A 162 12.96 -12.08 3.85
N LEU A 163 14.30 -11.93 3.93
CA LEU A 163 15.08 -10.90 3.26
C LEU A 163 16.08 -11.52 2.28
N PHE A 164 15.86 -11.28 1.00
CA PHE A 164 16.65 -11.81 -0.10
C PHE A 164 17.43 -10.72 -0.80
N PHE A 165 18.67 -11.01 -1.18
CA PHE A 165 19.55 -10.09 -1.89
C PHE A 165 20.00 -10.66 -3.22
N SER A 166 20.07 -9.81 -4.25
CA SER A 166 20.79 -10.09 -5.48
C SER A 166 21.70 -8.91 -5.85
N VAL A 167 22.91 -9.19 -6.26
CA VAL A 167 23.88 -8.18 -6.75
C VAL A 167 23.93 -8.12 -8.28
N ALA A 168 23.10 -8.92 -8.95
CA ALA A 168 22.96 -8.95 -10.38
C ALA A 168 21.49 -9.20 -10.79
N SER A 169 21.09 -8.63 -11.91
CA SER A 169 19.77 -8.87 -12.54
C SER A 169 19.87 -8.68 -14.05
N LYS A 170 18.88 -9.16 -14.78
CA LYS A 170 18.67 -8.76 -16.16
C LYS A 170 18.24 -7.29 -16.23
N SER A 171 18.42 -6.67 -17.41
CA SER A 171 17.80 -5.38 -17.71
C SER A 171 16.30 -5.56 -18.03
N LEU A 172 15.55 -4.47 -18.10
CA LEU A 172 14.12 -4.50 -18.40
C LEU A 172 13.83 -5.20 -19.73
N ASN A 173 14.64 -4.94 -20.79
CA ASN A 173 14.46 -5.53 -22.10
C ASN A 173 14.96 -6.98 -22.19
N GLU A 174 15.79 -7.42 -21.26
CA GLU A 174 16.32 -8.77 -21.21
C GLU A 174 15.47 -9.72 -20.36
N GLY A 175 14.38 -9.22 -19.75
CA GLY A 175 13.44 -10.03 -18.97
C GLY A 175 13.61 -9.89 -17.46
N LEU A 176 13.88 -8.70 -16.95
CA LEU A 176 13.83 -8.42 -15.51
C LEU A 176 12.49 -8.76 -14.91
N LEU A 177 11.38 -8.37 -15.60
CA LEU A 177 10.03 -8.62 -15.08
C LEU A 177 9.75 -10.12 -14.94
N ASP A 178 10.24 -10.95 -15.88
CA ASP A 178 10.12 -12.41 -15.79
C ASP A 178 10.90 -12.98 -14.60
N GLN A 179 12.09 -12.41 -14.30
CA GLN A 179 12.84 -12.78 -13.09
C GLN A 179 12.09 -12.42 -11.82
N LEU A 180 11.47 -11.24 -11.78
CA LEU A 180 10.66 -10.82 -10.64
C LEU A 180 9.40 -11.69 -10.49
N ASP A 181 8.70 -11.99 -11.59
CA ASP A 181 7.55 -12.90 -11.56
C ASP A 181 7.93 -14.29 -11.03
N THR A 182 9.07 -14.84 -11.47
CA THR A 182 9.57 -16.12 -10.96
C THR A 182 9.81 -16.05 -9.45
N PHE A 183 10.47 -15.00 -8.97
CA PHE A 183 10.72 -14.81 -7.54
C PHE A 183 9.41 -14.67 -6.74
N LEU A 184 8.44 -13.90 -7.23
CA LEU A 184 7.15 -13.73 -6.56
C LEU A 184 6.34 -15.03 -6.50
N ASN A 185 6.43 -15.88 -7.54
CA ASN A 185 5.80 -17.20 -7.53
C ASN A 185 6.43 -18.15 -6.50
N GLU A 186 7.76 -18.07 -6.30
CA GLU A 186 8.47 -18.84 -5.27
C GLU A 186 8.25 -18.26 -3.86
N HIS A 187 7.98 -16.96 -3.75
CA HIS A 187 7.80 -16.23 -2.50
C HIS A 187 6.51 -15.40 -2.53
N PRO A 188 5.32 -16.01 -2.42
CA PRO A 188 4.03 -15.32 -2.57
C PRO A 188 3.76 -14.25 -1.51
N GLU A 189 4.45 -14.31 -0.35
CA GLU A 189 4.38 -13.32 0.72
C GLU A 189 5.25 -12.08 0.46
N THR A 190 5.79 -11.93 -0.76
CA THR A 190 6.61 -10.77 -1.11
C THR A 190 5.77 -9.50 -1.08
N SER A 191 6.16 -8.56 -0.26
CA SER A 191 5.50 -7.26 -0.10
C SER A 191 6.31 -6.09 -0.68
N VAL A 192 7.65 -6.21 -0.71
CA VAL A 192 8.53 -5.14 -1.19
C VAL A 192 9.61 -5.68 -2.12
N VAL A 193 9.82 -4.98 -3.23
CA VAL A 193 10.98 -5.16 -4.12
C VAL A 193 11.74 -3.83 -4.17
N ILE A 194 13.04 -3.87 -3.89
CA ILE A 194 13.93 -2.70 -3.96
C ILE A 194 14.91 -2.87 -5.11
N ILE A 195 15.00 -1.89 -6.02
CA ILE A 195 15.97 -1.85 -7.12
C ILE A 195 16.95 -0.70 -6.86
N ASP A 196 18.17 -1.02 -6.43
CA ASP A 196 19.25 -0.07 -6.16
C ASP A 196 20.44 -0.32 -7.10
N THR A 197 20.51 0.34 -8.26
CA THR A 197 19.72 1.50 -8.68
C THR A 197 18.96 1.25 -9.99
N LEU A 198 17.92 2.06 -10.23
CA LEU A 198 17.17 2.07 -11.49
C LEU A 198 18.08 2.16 -12.72
N GLN A 199 19.19 2.89 -12.64
CA GLN A 199 20.15 3.04 -13.72
C GLN A 199 20.75 1.71 -14.19
N LYS A 200 20.87 0.72 -13.31
CA LYS A 200 21.46 -0.59 -13.62
C LYS A 200 20.54 -1.52 -14.40
N VAL A 201 19.25 -1.32 -14.30
CA VAL A 201 18.23 -2.12 -15.00
C VAL A 201 17.71 -1.46 -16.28
N ARG A 202 18.14 -0.21 -16.53
CA ARG A 202 17.92 0.48 -17.80
C ARG A 202 18.84 -0.07 -18.87
N GLU A 203 18.40 0.04 -20.11
CA GLU A 203 19.25 -0.30 -21.26
C GLU A 203 20.46 0.62 -21.40
N ALA A 204 21.58 0.01 -21.79
CA ALA A 204 22.82 0.71 -22.07
C ALA A 204 22.86 1.40 -23.45
N GLU A 205 21.87 1.20 -24.32
CA GLU A 205 21.90 1.69 -25.69
C GLU A 205 21.27 3.09 -25.85
N GLY A 206 22.13 4.06 -26.10
CA GLY A 206 21.81 5.40 -26.59
C GLY A 206 21.77 6.50 -25.53
N ASP A 207 22.62 7.50 -25.71
CA ASP A 207 22.78 8.71 -24.88
C ASP A 207 21.56 9.66 -24.84
N THR A 208 20.42 9.27 -25.41
CA THR A 208 19.23 10.12 -25.48
C THR A 208 18.25 9.80 -24.37
N TYR A 209 18.40 10.47 -23.23
CA TYR A 209 17.35 10.58 -22.22
C TYR A 209 16.15 11.32 -22.82
N SER A 210 15.07 10.59 -23.16
CA SER A 210 13.83 11.18 -23.61
C SER A 210 12.76 11.03 -22.54
N TYR A 211 11.88 12.02 -22.45
CA TYR A 211 10.73 12.00 -21.54
C TYR A 211 9.86 10.74 -21.74
N ALA A 212 9.57 10.40 -23.01
CA ALA A 212 8.75 9.25 -23.34
C ALA A 212 9.36 7.94 -22.84
N ARG A 213 10.66 7.73 -23.05
CA ARG A 213 11.35 6.51 -22.61
C ARG A 213 11.41 6.38 -21.10
N ASP A 214 11.68 7.49 -20.39
CA ASP A 214 11.65 7.51 -18.92
C ASP A 214 10.26 7.18 -18.39
N TYR A 215 9.22 7.75 -19.02
CA TYR A 215 7.83 7.47 -18.66
C TYR A 215 7.47 6.00 -18.91
N ASP A 216 7.80 5.42 -20.06
CA ASP A 216 7.49 4.05 -20.44
C ASP A 216 8.15 3.02 -19.50
N ILE A 217 9.39 3.28 -19.08
CA ILE A 217 10.12 2.44 -18.11
C ILE A 217 9.37 2.38 -16.77
N ILE A 218 8.99 3.53 -16.23
CA ILE A 218 8.28 3.56 -14.94
C ILE A 218 6.86 3.03 -15.09
N ALA A 219 6.17 3.32 -16.21
CA ALA A 219 4.84 2.80 -16.47
C ALA A 219 4.82 1.26 -16.54
N GLY A 220 5.81 0.63 -17.18
CA GLY A 220 5.95 -0.83 -17.20
C GLY A 220 6.20 -1.43 -15.81
N LEU A 221 7.09 -0.84 -15.03
CA LEU A 221 7.36 -1.24 -13.64
C LEU A 221 6.15 -1.02 -12.73
N LYS A 222 5.42 0.09 -12.93
CA LYS A 222 4.18 0.37 -12.22
C LYS A 222 3.09 -0.64 -12.56
N ALA A 223 2.88 -0.95 -13.83
CA ALA A 223 1.91 -1.96 -14.24
C ALA A 223 2.21 -3.34 -13.59
N PHE A 224 3.50 -3.68 -13.46
CA PHE A 224 3.94 -4.87 -12.74
C PHE A 224 3.55 -4.79 -11.25
N ALA A 225 3.88 -3.70 -10.55
CA ALA A 225 3.57 -3.53 -9.13
C ALA A 225 2.04 -3.49 -8.88
N ASP A 226 1.28 -2.84 -9.74
CA ASP A 226 -0.18 -2.78 -9.65
C ASP A 226 -0.82 -4.16 -9.80
N ARG A 227 -0.33 -4.98 -10.74
CA ARG A 227 -0.80 -6.35 -10.99
C ARG A 227 -0.49 -7.30 -9.83
N THR A 228 0.70 -7.16 -9.25
CA THR A 228 1.18 -8.06 -8.19
C THR A 228 0.83 -7.58 -6.78
N GLY A 229 0.42 -6.32 -6.63
CA GLY A 229 0.07 -5.71 -5.34
C GLY A 229 1.25 -5.38 -4.43
N ILE A 230 2.50 -5.48 -4.92
CA ILE A 230 3.72 -5.20 -4.15
C ILE A 230 4.03 -3.70 -4.08
N CYS A 231 4.90 -3.34 -3.15
CA CYS A 231 5.60 -2.06 -3.18
C CYS A 231 6.92 -2.20 -3.95
N LEU A 232 7.12 -1.38 -4.97
CA LEU A 232 8.34 -1.32 -5.74
C LEU A 232 9.09 -0.01 -5.46
N ILE A 233 10.27 -0.09 -4.87
CA ILE A 233 11.12 1.07 -4.58
C ILE A 233 12.26 1.14 -5.58
N LEU A 234 12.31 2.20 -6.36
CA LEU A 234 13.31 2.46 -7.39
C LEU A 234 14.30 3.51 -6.92
N VAL A 235 15.49 3.10 -6.54
CA VAL A 235 16.53 4.02 -6.08
C VAL A 235 17.15 4.76 -7.27
N HIS A 236 17.20 6.09 -7.17
CA HIS A 236 17.71 6.94 -8.23
C HIS A 236 18.56 8.10 -7.69
N HIS A 237 19.22 8.85 -8.59
CA HIS A 237 20.09 9.97 -8.23
C HIS A 237 19.44 11.32 -8.55
N THR A 238 19.85 12.36 -7.81
CA THR A 238 19.51 13.75 -8.11
C THR A 238 20.46 14.34 -9.14
N ARG A 239 19.95 15.30 -9.95
CA ARG A 239 20.79 16.18 -10.79
C ARG A 239 21.62 17.11 -9.91
N LYS A 240 22.75 17.58 -10.46
CA LYS A 240 23.60 18.57 -9.76
C LYS A 240 23.02 19.99 -9.79
N GLN A 241 22.00 20.25 -10.59
CA GLN A 241 21.35 21.54 -10.68
C GLN A 241 20.65 21.91 -9.36
N LYS A 242 20.74 23.17 -8.96
CA LYS A 242 19.96 23.71 -7.84
C LYS A 242 18.57 24.07 -8.36
N SER A 243 17.55 23.69 -7.65
CA SER A 243 16.17 24.13 -7.83
C SER A 243 15.61 24.51 -6.46
N ASP A 244 14.65 25.41 -6.43
CA ASP A 244 13.92 25.79 -5.22
C ASP A 244 13.03 24.64 -4.73
N ASP A 245 12.52 23.84 -5.65
CA ASP A 245 11.82 22.58 -5.36
C ASP A 245 12.80 21.39 -5.45
N ASN A 246 12.85 20.58 -4.40
CA ASN A 246 13.68 19.39 -4.38
C ASN A 246 13.23 18.33 -5.39
N PHE A 247 11.92 18.25 -5.72
CA PHE A 247 11.38 17.29 -6.70
C PHE A 247 11.85 17.60 -8.13
N ASP A 248 12.08 18.85 -8.48
CA ASP A 248 12.70 19.23 -9.76
C ASP A 248 14.14 18.74 -9.93
N ARG A 249 14.78 18.33 -8.84
CA ARG A 249 16.16 17.82 -8.84
C ARG A 249 16.27 16.35 -9.18
N ILE A 250 15.16 15.65 -9.38
CA ILE A 250 15.18 14.24 -9.80
C ILE A 250 15.92 14.13 -11.13
N SER A 251 16.94 13.25 -11.20
CA SER A 251 17.72 13.03 -12.41
C SER A 251 16.86 12.33 -13.46
N GLY A 252 17.01 12.67 -14.73
CA GLY A 252 16.14 12.19 -15.81
C GLY A 252 15.15 13.27 -16.24
N THR A 253 14.00 12.89 -16.70
CA THR A 253 12.94 13.81 -17.09
C THR A 253 11.82 13.82 -16.04
N ASN A 254 10.91 14.81 -16.10
CA ASN A 254 9.70 14.82 -15.27
C ASN A 254 8.80 13.59 -15.55
N GLY A 255 9.09 12.82 -16.62
CA GLY A 255 8.42 11.56 -16.94
C GLY A 255 8.56 10.49 -15.86
N LEU A 256 9.70 10.43 -15.17
CA LEU A 256 9.90 9.47 -14.08
C LEU A 256 8.92 9.71 -12.94
N LEU A 257 8.82 10.95 -12.46
CA LEU A 257 7.92 11.29 -11.37
C LEU A 257 6.45 11.19 -11.80
N GLY A 258 6.14 11.61 -13.03
CA GLY A 258 4.78 11.59 -13.55
C GLY A 258 4.15 10.20 -13.67
N ALA A 259 4.97 9.16 -13.89
CA ALA A 259 4.52 7.78 -14.01
C ALA A 259 4.46 7.02 -12.68
N ALA A 260 5.26 7.40 -11.67
CA ALA A 260 5.29 6.78 -10.35
C ALA A 260 4.06 7.16 -9.49
N ASP A 261 3.78 6.40 -8.45
CA ASP A 261 2.76 6.72 -7.43
C ASP A 261 3.24 7.80 -6.47
N GLY A 262 4.55 7.92 -6.30
CA GLY A 262 5.16 8.97 -5.50
C GLY A 262 6.68 8.93 -5.50
N ALA A 263 7.28 9.84 -4.75
CA ALA A 263 8.72 9.89 -4.57
C ALA A 263 9.11 10.28 -3.14
N PHE A 264 10.23 9.72 -2.72
CA PHE A 264 10.97 10.05 -1.52
C PHE A 264 12.25 10.75 -1.93
N ILE A 265 12.49 11.97 -1.45
CA ILE A 265 13.72 12.70 -1.72
C ILE A 265 14.54 12.84 -0.45
N MET A 266 15.67 12.15 -0.42
CA MET A 266 16.60 12.19 0.71
C MET A 266 17.74 13.19 0.44
N TYR A 267 17.89 14.16 1.33
CA TYR A 267 18.95 15.15 1.23
C TYR A 267 19.54 15.54 2.59
N LYS A 268 20.69 16.17 2.55
CA LYS A 268 21.38 16.78 3.70
C LYS A 268 21.59 18.26 3.43
N ASN A 269 21.43 19.10 4.44
CA ASN A 269 21.69 20.54 4.32
C ASN A 269 23.16 20.81 4.02
N LYS A 270 24.06 20.13 4.74
CA LYS A 270 25.51 20.13 4.46
C LYS A 270 25.99 18.69 4.33
N ARG A 271 26.97 18.46 3.47
CA ARG A 271 27.52 17.11 3.22
C ARG A 271 28.16 16.48 4.46
N SER A 272 28.65 17.31 5.38
CA SER A 272 29.24 16.90 6.65
C SER A 272 28.22 16.54 7.73
N ASP A 273 26.92 16.89 7.52
CA ASP A 273 25.90 16.72 8.53
C ASP A 273 25.65 15.24 8.80
N GLY A 274 25.49 14.87 10.07
CA GLY A 274 25.00 13.55 10.47
C GLY A 274 23.54 13.36 10.09
N ASP A 275 22.79 14.45 10.01
CA ASP A 275 21.36 14.49 9.82
C ASP A 275 20.98 14.52 8.34
N ALA A 276 19.79 13.99 8.04
CA ALA A 276 19.19 14.03 6.72
C ALA A 276 17.70 14.34 6.82
N THR A 277 17.12 14.77 5.72
CA THR A 277 15.67 14.94 5.59
C THR A 277 15.18 14.05 4.45
N ILE A 278 14.04 13.38 4.65
CA ILE A 278 13.27 12.74 3.59
C ILE A 278 12.00 13.56 3.38
N GLU A 279 11.81 14.09 2.17
CA GLU A 279 10.53 14.64 1.72
C GLU A 279 9.79 13.58 0.91
N VAL A 280 8.51 13.43 1.18
CA VAL A 280 7.63 12.47 0.51
C VAL A 280 6.53 13.23 -0.19
N SER A 281 6.26 12.89 -1.44
CA SER A 281 5.09 13.35 -2.19
C SER A 281 4.54 12.19 -3.01
N GLY A 282 3.22 11.98 -2.98
CA GLY A 282 2.57 10.87 -3.66
C GLY A 282 1.10 11.16 -3.96
N ARG A 283 0.51 10.31 -4.83
CA ARG A 283 -0.90 10.45 -5.24
C ARG A 283 -1.87 10.15 -4.12
N ASP A 284 -1.56 9.11 -3.31
CA ASP A 284 -2.46 8.54 -2.31
C ASP A 284 -1.98 8.78 -0.87
N GLN A 285 -0.97 9.63 -0.69
CA GLN A 285 -0.44 9.98 0.62
C GLN A 285 -0.15 11.49 0.69
N PRO A 286 -0.37 12.13 1.85
CA PRO A 286 -0.06 13.53 2.03
C PRO A 286 1.45 13.78 1.96
N ASP A 287 1.83 14.96 1.49
CA ASP A 287 3.21 15.41 1.51
C ASP A 287 3.72 15.44 2.96
N LYS A 288 4.88 14.84 3.20
CA LYS A 288 5.49 14.75 4.53
C LYS A 288 6.97 15.02 4.49
N LYS A 289 7.52 15.50 5.61
CA LYS A 289 8.96 15.64 5.82
C LYS A 289 9.36 14.91 7.08
N PHE A 290 10.30 13.97 6.94
CA PHE A 290 10.90 13.23 8.02
C PHE A 290 12.32 13.76 8.27
N MET A 291 12.57 14.25 9.47
CA MET A 291 13.90 14.66 9.90
C MET A 291 14.58 13.48 10.57
N LEU A 292 15.77 13.16 10.09
CA LEU A 292 16.50 11.95 10.49
C LEU A 292 17.87 12.31 11.04
N SER A 293 18.24 11.67 12.14
CA SER A 293 19.62 11.63 12.63
C SER A 293 20.25 10.28 12.35
N ARG A 294 21.54 10.25 12.14
CA ARG A 294 22.24 9.00 11.87
C ARG A 294 22.93 8.49 13.12
N ASN A 295 22.54 7.31 13.59
CA ASN A 295 23.25 6.61 14.64
C ASN A 295 24.69 6.33 14.20
N LYS A 296 25.66 6.70 15.05
CA LYS A 296 27.08 6.61 14.70
C LYS A 296 27.63 5.19 14.79
N GLU A 297 27.02 4.34 15.62
CA GLU A 297 27.44 2.97 15.86
C GLU A 297 26.84 2.02 14.83
N THR A 298 25.51 2.01 14.73
CA THR A 298 24.75 1.12 13.84
C THR A 298 24.62 1.65 12.43
N LEU A 299 24.83 2.95 12.20
CA LEU A 299 24.58 3.64 10.94
C LEU A 299 23.10 3.62 10.48
N CYS A 300 22.19 3.18 11.33
CA CYS A 300 20.76 3.29 11.09
C CYS A 300 20.29 4.75 11.15
N TRP A 301 19.18 5.03 10.49
CA TRP A 301 18.53 6.31 10.54
C TRP A 301 17.46 6.30 11.63
N GLU A 302 17.52 7.27 12.53
CA GLU A 302 16.59 7.48 13.62
C GLU A 302 15.70 8.67 13.31
N LEU A 303 14.40 8.56 13.57
CA LEU A 303 13.46 9.65 13.38
C LEU A 303 13.64 10.67 14.50
N SER A 304 14.05 11.89 14.16
CA SER A 304 14.18 13.00 15.10
C SER A 304 12.98 13.95 15.07
N GLY A 305 12.11 13.83 14.07
CA GLY A 305 10.87 14.60 13.97
C GLY A 305 10.20 14.44 12.62
N GLU A 306 8.93 14.81 12.55
CA GLU A 306 8.19 14.87 11.31
C GLU A 306 7.44 16.19 11.16
N LYS A 307 7.15 16.56 9.91
CA LYS A 307 6.26 17.66 9.55
C LYS A 307 5.28 17.18 8.51
N SER A 308 4.00 17.29 8.82
CA SER A 308 2.89 17.09 7.89
C SER A 308 2.36 18.44 7.42
N PRO A 309 1.63 18.49 6.30
CA PRO A 309 0.93 19.72 5.91
C PRO A 309 -0.02 20.20 7.03
N GLU A 310 -0.26 21.50 7.09
CA GLU A 310 -1.15 22.12 8.10
C GLU A 310 -2.61 21.63 7.97
N TYR A 311 -3.02 21.13 6.79
CA TYR A 311 -4.36 20.60 6.56
C TYR A 311 -4.38 19.09 6.83
N THR A 312 -5.06 18.70 7.89
CA THR A 312 -5.47 17.32 8.13
C THR A 312 -6.93 17.20 7.76
N GLU A 313 -7.27 16.26 6.85
CA GLU A 313 -8.67 15.99 6.51
C GLU A 313 -9.44 15.68 7.81
N PRO A 314 -10.59 16.35 8.07
CA PRO A 314 -11.33 16.11 9.30
C PRO A 314 -11.78 14.65 9.35
N PRO A 315 -11.80 14.02 10.54
CA PRO A 315 -12.24 12.65 10.69
C PRO A 315 -13.68 12.50 10.16
N GLU A 316 -13.95 11.39 9.49
CA GLU A 316 -15.25 11.05 8.94
C GLU A 316 -16.09 10.39 10.06
N PRO A 317 -17.13 11.04 10.61
CA PRO A 317 -17.80 10.56 11.81
C PRO A 317 -18.40 9.15 11.67
N VAL A 318 -18.84 8.78 10.45
CA VAL A 318 -19.40 7.44 10.19
C VAL A 318 -18.31 6.37 10.26
N LEU A 319 -17.11 6.64 9.70
CA LEU A 319 -16.00 5.70 9.74
C LEU A 319 -15.45 5.57 11.16
N GLU A 320 -15.38 6.68 11.90
CA GLU A 320 -14.96 6.71 13.30
C GLU A 320 -15.91 5.88 14.18
N ALA A 321 -17.23 6.06 14.03
CA ALA A 321 -18.21 5.27 14.77
C ALA A 321 -18.11 3.77 14.47
N ILE A 322 -17.88 3.40 13.20
CA ILE A 322 -17.69 2.00 12.80
C ILE A 322 -16.37 1.45 13.35
N GLY A 323 -15.27 2.21 13.25
CA GLY A 323 -13.97 1.80 13.80
C GLY A 323 -13.98 1.64 15.33
N GLY A 324 -14.74 2.48 16.04
CA GLY A 324 -14.97 2.31 17.48
C GLY A 324 -15.81 1.09 17.82
N PHE A 325 -16.76 0.72 16.95
CA PHE A 325 -17.65 -0.43 17.17
C PHE A 325 -16.97 -1.76 16.79
N ILE A 326 -16.25 -1.81 15.67
CA ILE A 326 -15.54 -3.00 15.18
C ILE A 326 -14.07 -2.89 15.57
N ASN A 327 -13.65 -3.73 16.51
CA ASN A 327 -12.31 -3.72 17.11
C ASN A 327 -11.97 -5.13 17.63
N ALA A 328 -10.88 -5.28 18.39
CA ALA A 328 -10.44 -6.56 18.93
C ALA A 328 -11.49 -7.23 19.84
N ASP A 329 -12.29 -6.45 20.58
CA ASP A 329 -13.31 -6.97 21.47
C ASP A 329 -14.60 -7.36 20.73
N ASN A 330 -14.87 -6.70 19.59
CA ASN A 330 -16.03 -6.96 18.73
C ASN A 330 -15.56 -7.10 17.26
N PRO A 331 -14.93 -8.23 16.91
CA PRO A 331 -14.16 -8.35 15.65
C PRO A 331 -15.00 -8.51 14.38
N THR A 332 -16.29 -8.83 14.49
CA THR A 332 -17.14 -9.06 13.31
C THR A 332 -18.55 -8.56 13.51
N TRP A 333 -19.15 -8.06 12.43
CA TRP A 333 -20.56 -7.72 12.40
C TRP A 333 -21.12 -7.94 10.98
N GLU A 334 -22.37 -8.44 10.92
CA GLU A 334 -23.11 -8.61 9.68
C GLU A 334 -24.57 -8.16 9.88
N GLY A 335 -25.10 -7.42 8.94
CA GLY A 335 -26.47 -6.94 8.95
C GLY A 335 -26.77 -5.98 7.81
N THR A 336 -27.96 -5.41 7.78
CA THR A 336 -28.39 -4.40 6.81
C THR A 336 -27.87 -3.01 7.17
N ALA A 337 -27.86 -2.10 6.18
CA ALA A 337 -27.51 -0.70 6.44
C ALA A 337 -28.44 -0.03 7.47
N THR A 338 -29.71 -0.43 7.51
CA THR A 338 -30.68 0.08 8.49
C THR A 338 -30.32 -0.37 9.91
N GLU A 339 -30.01 -1.66 10.10
CA GLU A 339 -29.60 -2.19 11.39
C GLU A 339 -28.29 -1.57 11.89
N LEU A 340 -27.34 -1.29 11.00
CA LEU A 340 -26.10 -0.61 11.38
C LEU A 340 -26.34 0.84 11.82
N ILE A 341 -27.23 1.56 11.13
CA ILE A 341 -27.64 2.92 11.49
C ILE A 341 -28.27 2.95 12.88
N GLU A 342 -29.21 2.05 13.13
CA GLU A 342 -29.88 1.94 14.43
C GLU A 342 -28.89 1.57 15.54
N LYS A 343 -27.98 0.64 15.25
CA LYS A 343 -26.98 0.16 16.21
C LYS A 343 -26.00 1.24 16.65
N LEU A 344 -25.58 2.10 15.71
CA LEU A 344 -24.58 3.16 15.93
C LEU A 344 -25.21 4.56 16.07
N GLU A 345 -26.54 4.66 16.07
CA GLU A 345 -27.29 5.94 16.14
C GLU A 345 -26.82 6.98 15.10
N LEU A 346 -26.56 6.51 13.85
CA LEU A 346 -26.03 7.38 12.80
C LEU A 346 -27.13 8.25 12.17
N ASP A 347 -26.83 9.53 11.95
CA ASP A 347 -27.71 10.43 11.20
C ASP A 347 -27.42 10.38 9.68
N ILE A 348 -27.75 9.25 9.06
CA ILE A 348 -27.53 9.00 7.62
C ILE A 348 -28.63 8.09 7.06
N LYS A 349 -28.97 8.24 5.77
CA LYS A 349 -29.89 7.33 5.09
C LYS A 349 -29.21 6.01 4.71
N PRO A 350 -29.92 4.86 4.71
CA PRO A 350 -29.34 3.55 4.40
C PRO A 350 -28.58 3.49 3.07
N ASN A 351 -29.14 4.04 2.01
CA ASN A 351 -28.48 4.08 0.70
C ASN A 351 -27.20 4.95 0.71
N ALA A 352 -27.23 6.07 1.45
CA ALA A 352 -26.08 6.94 1.58
C ALA A 352 -24.96 6.29 2.43
N LEU A 353 -25.33 5.51 3.47
CA LEU A 353 -24.36 4.72 4.24
C LEU A 353 -23.69 3.67 3.36
N SER A 354 -24.47 2.88 2.60
CA SER A 354 -23.90 1.87 1.71
C SER A 354 -22.94 2.46 0.69
N LEU A 355 -23.32 3.58 0.06
CA LEU A 355 -22.46 4.29 -0.88
C LEU A 355 -21.19 4.82 -0.20
N LYS A 356 -21.32 5.43 0.98
CA LYS A 356 -20.19 5.94 1.76
C LYS A 356 -19.23 4.83 2.13
N LEU A 357 -19.70 3.66 2.52
CA LEU A 357 -18.87 2.50 2.83
C LEU A 357 -18.17 1.94 1.59
N ASN A 358 -18.86 1.83 0.45
CA ASN A 358 -18.25 1.37 -0.80
C ASN A 358 -17.05 2.24 -1.18
N VAL A 359 -17.25 3.58 -1.17
CA VAL A 359 -16.22 4.55 -1.58
C VAL A 359 -15.08 4.65 -0.55
N ASN A 360 -15.36 4.46 0.73
CA ASN A 360 -14.39 4.63 1.81
C ASN A 360 -13.91 3.31 2.42
N ALA A 361 -14.13 2.17 1.76
CA ALA A 361 -13.66 0.87 2.25
C ALA A 361 -12.15 0.87 2.55
N GLY A 362 -11.36 1.49 1.67
CA GLY A 362 -9.93 1.66 1.85
C GLY A 362 -9.56 2.54 3.05
N LYS A 363 -10.25 3.68 3.24
CA LYS A 363 -10.04 4.54 4.41
C LYS A 363 -10.42 3.85 5.71
N LEU A 364 -11.53 3.11 5.72
CA LEU A 364 -11.98 2.35 6.88
C LEU A 364 -10.93 1.30 7.30
N TYR A 365 -10.35 0.62 6.32
CA TYR A 365 -9.29 -0.34 6.58
C TYR A 365 -7.99 0.33 7.05
N ASN A 366 -7.53 1.37 6.35
CA ASN A 366 -6.25 2.04 6.65
C ASN A 366 -6.25 2.76 8.01
N LEU A 367 -7.40 3.27 8.47
CA LEU A 367 -7.49 4.04 9.72
C LEU A 367 -7.91 3.19 10.92
N TYR A 368 -8.74 2.16 10.71
CA TYR A 368 -9.38 1.41 11.79
C TYR A 368 -9.18 -0.11 11.69
N PHE A 369 -8.46 -0.59 10.64
CA PHE A 369 -8.22 -2.01 10.37
C PHE A 369 -9.51 -2.82 10.21
N VAL A 370 -10.58 -2.17 9.73
CA VAL A 370 -11.87 -2.79 9.49
C VAL A 370 -12.05 -3.07 8.00
N GLN A 371 -12.08 -4.35 7.65
CA GLN A 371 -12.42 -4.82 6.32
C GLN A 371 -13.92 -4.69 6.11
N TYR A 372 -14.32 -4.07 5.01
CA TYR A 372 -15.70 -3.95 4.59
C TYR A 372 -15.95 -4.74 3.33
N SER A 373 -17.04 -5.50 3.31
CA SER A 373 -17.60 -6.11 2.11
C SER A 373 -19.11 -6.06 2.14
N ASN A 374 -19.76 -6.28 1.01
CA ASN A 374 -21.21 -6.43 0.95
C ASN A 374 -21.60 -7.70 0.18
N LYS A 375 -22.70 -8.32 0.60
CA LYS A 375 -23.27 -9.50 -0.04
C LYS A 375 -24.77 -9.24 -0.34
N ARG A 376 -25.20 -9.52 -1.56
CA ARG A 376 -26.61 -9.45 -1.90
C ARG A 376 -27.26 -10.79 -1.66
N THR A 377 -28.32 -10.79 -0.86
CA THR A 377 -29.20 -11.96 -0.64
C THR A 377 -30.55 -11.72 -1.30
N HIS A 378 -31.39 -12.74 -1.37
CA HIS A 378 -32.74 -12.61 -1.92
C HIS A 378 -33.61 -11.63 -1.09
N LYS A 379 -33.27 -11.35 0.17
CA LYS A 379 -34.03 -10.48 1.08
C LYS A 379 -33.47 -9.07 1.18
N ALA A 380 -32.14 -8.94 1.17
CA ALA A 380 -31.47 -7.64 1.39
C ALA A 380 -30.02 -7.64 0.93
N LYS A 381 -29.44 -6.43 0.80
CA LYS A 381 -27.98 -6.22 0.71
C LYS A 381 -27.41 -6.17 2.13
N LEU A 382 -26.55 -7.14 2.47
CA LEU A 382 -25.90 -7.23 3.77
C LEU A 382 -24.54 -6.55 3.73
N ILE A 383 -24.22 -5.86 4.79
CA ILE A 383 -22.92 -5.27 5.10
C ILE A 383 -22.18 -6.27 5.99
N GLN A 384 -20.94 -6.59 5.63
CA GLN A 384 -20.05 -7.40 6.44
C GLN A 384 -18.85 -6.56 6.86
N LEU A 385 -18.59 -6.50 8.15
CA LEU A 385 -17.46 -5.78 8.76
C LEU A 385 -16.62 -6.77 9.56
N ARG A 386 -15.30 -6.72 9.38
CA ARG A 386 -14.36 -7.61 10.06
C ARG A 386 -13.11 -6.82 10.47
N TYR A 387 -12.75 -6.91 11.76
CA TYR A 387 -11.48 -6.41 12.25
C TYR A 387 -10.32 -7.31 11.82
N ASP A 388 -9.26 -6.71 11.33
CA ASP A 388 -8.02 -7.39 10.95
C ASP A 388 -7.12 -7.50 12.20
N ALA A 389 -7.23 -8.63 12.91
CA ALA A 389 -6.47 -8.88 14.13
C ALA A 389 -4.96 -9.14 13.88
N ASP A 390 -4.58 -9.45 12.65
CA ASP A 390 -3.17 -9.70 12.28
C ASP A 390 -2.40 -8.38 12.06
N HIS A 391 -3.10 -7.25 12.14
CA HIS A 391 -2.43 -5.95 12.11
C HIS A 391 -1.75 -5.69 13.45
N PRO A 392 -0.43 -5.48 13.51
CA PRO A 392 0.25 -5.20 14.77
C PRO A 392 -0.26 -3.88 15.36
N ILE A 393 -0.91 -3.97 16.52
CA ILE A 393 -1.33 -2.78 17.27
C ILE A 393 -0.06 -2.19 17.90
N VAL A 394 0.46 -1.10 17.35
CA VAL A 394 1.39 -0.27 18.08
C VAL A 394 0.57 0.61 19.02
N ILE A 395 0.63 0.29 20.30
CA ILE A 395 0.23 1.24 21.32
C ILE A 395 1.26 2.37 21.23
N SER A 396 0.94 3.44 20.49
CA SER A 396 1.68 4.69 20.65
C SER A 396 1.60 5.06 22.11
N PRO A 397 2.70 5.28 22.82
CA PRO A 397 2.60 5.89 24.14
C PRO A 397 1.83 7.20 23.91
N GLU A 398 0.71 7.36 24.61
CA GLU A 398 0.02 8.66 24.64
C GLU A 398 1.10 9.72 24.92
N PRO A 399 1.14 10.84 24.19
CA PRO A 399 2.02 11.92 24.56
C PRO A 399 1.65 12.29 26.00
N GLU A 400 2.58 12.05 26.91
CA GLU A 400 2.42 12.47 28.29
C GLU A 400 2.03 13.95 28.23
N LYS A 401 0.80 14.25 28.70
CA LYS A 401 0.41 15.63 28.93
C LYS A 401 1.39 16.14 29.98
N GLU A 402 2.32 16.97 29.58
CA GLU A 402 3.14 17.72 30.52
C GLU A 402 2.19 18.54 31.40
N GLU A 403 1.82 17.99 32.54
CA GLU A 403 1.27 18.76 33.65
C GLU A 403 2.42 19.60 34.19
N THR A 404 2.54 20.81 33.65
CA THR A 404 3.42 21.83 34.21
C THR A 404 2.81 22.29 35.54
N GLU A 405 3.10 21.60 36.64
CA GLU A 405 2.98 22.21 37.96
C GLU A 405 4.04 23.34 38.07
N LYS A 406 3.55 24.56 38.14
CA LYS A 406 4.38 25.70 38.44
C LYS A 406 4.83 25.64 39.90
N GLY A 407 6.02 25.12 40.11
CA GLY A 407 6.71 25.29 41.40
C GLY A 407 7.02 26.76 41.65
N THR A 408 7.01 27.16 42.89
CA THR A 408 7.16 28.54 43.36
C THR A 408 8.53 29.18 43.06
N ASP A 409 9.48 28.47 42.43
CA ASP A 409 10.85 28.94 42.19
C ASP A 409 11.35 28.81 40.72
N GLY A 410 10.46 28.59 39.76
CA GLY A 410 10.79 28.83 38.35
C GLY A 410 11.74 27.82 37.65
N VAL A 411 12.03 26.64 38.25
CA VAL A 411 12.90 25.62 37.65
C VAL A 411 12.06 24.37 37.35
N PRO A 412 12.05 23.85 36.11
CA PRO A 412 11.31 22.65 35.76
C PRO A 412 11.98 21.40 36.35
N VAL A 413 11.24 20.58 37.09
CA VAL A 413 11.67 19.25 37.56
C VAL A 413 11.04 18.18 36.69
N VAL A 414 11.86 17.42 35.98
CA VAL A 414 11.44 16.26 35.20
C VAL A 414 11.46 15.02 36.11
N LYS A 415 10.30 14.41 36.35
CA LYS A 415 10.20 13.08 36.98
C LYS A 415 9.96 12.05 35.88
N GLY A 416 10.94 11.18 35.62
CA GLY A 416 10.78 9.97 34.85
C GLY A 416 10.65 8.76 35.77
N GLU A 417 9.56 8.02 35.71
CA GLU A 417 9.48 6.67 36.28
C GLU A 417 9.86 5.64 35.21
N LEU A 418 10.86 4.81 35.52
CA LEU A 418 11.32 3.71 34.69
C LEU A 418 10.45 2.49 35.00
N ILE A 419 9.61 2.07 34.05
CA ILE A 419 8.87 0.80 34.18
C ILE A 419 9.67 -0.30 33.50
N ILE A 420 10.22 -1.21 34.29
CA ILE A 420 10.87 -2.44 33.80
C ILE A 420 9.80 -3.54 33.77
N SER A 421 9.54 -4.13 32.60
CA SER A 421 8.67 -5.28 32.46
C SER A 421 9.35 -6.56 32.99
N ALA A 422 8.57 -7.41 33.67
CA ALA A 422 9.06 -8.56 34.46
C ALA A 422 9.53 -9.78 33.63
N ASP A 423 9.52 -9.74 32.28
CA ASP A 423 9.73 -10.91 31.44
C ASP A 423 11.18 -11.14 30.95
N THR A 424 12.18 -10.39 31.46
CA THR A 424 13.59 -10.53 31.06
C THR A 424 14.56 -10.88 32.21
N VAL A 425 14.08 -11.47 33.32
CA VAL A 425 14.90 -11.63 34.55
C VAL A 425 15.37 -13.07 34.81
N ASP A 426 15.24 -14.00 33.88
CA ASP A 426 15.58 -15.41 34.20
C ASP A 426 16.98 -15.91 33.78
N ASP A 427 17.87 -15.08 33.20
CA ASP A 427 19.18 -15.59 32.72
C ASP A 427 20.45 -14.88 33.20
N ILE A 428 20.43 -14.09 34.28
CA ILE A 428 21.67 -13.57 34.88
C ILE A 428 21.73 -13.92 36.37
N ALA A 429 22.49 -14.95 36.65
CA ALA A 429 22.76 -15.39 38.03
C ALA A 429 23.85 -14.53 38.67
N GLY A 430 23.58 -14.01 39.86
CA GLY A 430 24.55 -13.74 40.91
C GLY A 430 25.25 -12.38 40.90
N GLU A 431 25.78 -12.03 41.97
CA GLU A 431 26.65 -10.95 42.52
C GLU A 431 27.12 -9.79 41.61
N ASP A 432 27.16 -9.92 40.32
CA ASP A 432 27.54 -8.84 39.36
C ASP A 432 26.37 -7.84 39.06
N TYR A 433 25.11 -8.23 39.28
CA TYR A 433 23.96 -7.39 38.97
C TYR A 433 23.83 -6.25 40.01
N ASP A 434 24.02 -6.51 41.25
CA ASP A 434 23.92 -5.49 42.32
C ASP A 434 24.99 -4.42 42.17
N ARG A 435 26.17 -4.79 41.64
CA ARG A 435 27.28 -3.88 41.44
C ARG A 435 27.05 -2.97 40.23
N ALA A 436 26.53 -3.52 39.13
CA ALA A 436 26.18 -2.78 37.92
C ALA A 436 25.03 -1.80 38.18
N TYR A 437 24.03 -2.24 38.96
CA TYR A 437 22.87 -1.44 39.32
C TYR A 437 23.26 -0.25 40.22
N GLN A 438 24.12 -0.48 41.21
CA GLN A 438 24.60 0.56 42.12
C GLN A 438 25.46 1.60 41.37
N GLN A 439 26.29 1.16 40.45
CA GLN A 439 27.12 2.04 39.62
C GLN A 439 26.30 2.92 38.65
N MET A 440 25.14 2.40 38.21
CA MET A 440 24.18 3.15 37.38
C MET A 440 23.44 4.22 38.19
N ILE A 441 23.07 3.93 39.44
CA ILE A 441 22.46 4.91 40.34
C ILE A 441 23.43 6.02 40.71
N ASP A 442 24.68 5.67 41.01
CA ASP A 442 25.71 6.65 41.39
C ASP A 442 26.06 7.59 40.21
N ASN A 443 25.99 7.07 38.95
CA ASN A 443 26.17 7.91 37.75
C ASN A 443 24.96 8.79 37.40
N ALA A 444 23.77 8.45 37.86
CA ALA A 444 22.54 9.23 37.63
C ALA A 444 22.34 10.35 38.69
N LEU A 445 23.08 10.28 39.81
CA LEU A 445 23.01 11.24 40.91
C LEU A 445 24.21 12.19 40.98
N ALA A 446 25.21 12.02 40.09
CA ALA A 446 26.37 12.88 39.89
C ALA A 446 26.20 13.82 38.71
#